data_dcbcb91d9bce2dbd6f7532aa932a6cb1
#
_entry.id   dcbcb91d9bce2dbd6f7532aa932a6cb1
#
_cell.length_a   1.000
_cell.length_b   1.000
_cell.length_c   1.000
_cell.angle_alpha   90.00
_cell.angle_beta   90.00
_cell.angle_gamma   90.00
#
_symmetry.space_group_name_H-M   'P 1'
#
loop_
_entity.id
_entity.type
_entity.pdbx_description
1 polymer ?
#
loop_
_entity_poly.entity_id
_entity_poly.type
_entity_poly.pdbx_seq_one_letter_code
_entity_poly.pdbx_strand_id
1 'polypeptide(L)'
;VHGVVLPLRGQWRRARSHWIEGCKLWHLGRPQDNKYQQQFRHGMAALPAGSEVLVCIGEIDCRWDAPIMQRVQEVGQCAALARATIVPALDFIAAQAASGGHHLIMSGVPATRAALPADAEIQTRFLVMLHEFNACLKQESLARGMGFLDVFQLTDAGEGRANGHWHIDRHHLHPDGWHKAFAGGYLHLPG
;
A
#
# COMPACT_ATOMS: atom_id res chain seq x y z
N VAL A 1 -7.72 -8.35 6.10
CA VAL A 1 -7.44 -7.72 7.43
C VAL A 1 -8.65 -7.79 8.37
N HIS A 2 -9.90 -7.97 7.85
CA HIS A 2 -11.11 -7.95 8.69
C HIS A 2 -11.07 -8.99 9.83
N GLY A 3 -11.34 -8.53 11.05
CA GLY A 3 -11.35 -9.40 12.24
C GLY A 3 -9.97 -9.77 12.80
N VAL A 4 -8.89 -9.47 12.10
CA VAL A 4 -7.53 -9.73 12.60
C VAL A 4 -7.25 -8.87 13.83
N VAL A 5 -6.62 -9.47 14.84
CA VAL A 5 -6.18 -8.76 16.04
C VAL A 5 -4.70 -8.42 15.88
N LEU A 6 -4.38 -7.15 15.99
CA LEU A 6 -3.04 -6.60 15.71
C LEU A 6 -2.47 -5.92 16.94
N PRO A 7 -1.17 -6.11 17.25
CA PRO A 7 -0.49 -5.36 18.29
C PRO A 7 -0.13 -3.97 17.76
N LEU A 8 -0.73 -2.93 18.30
CA LEU A 8 -0.47 -1.56 17.91
C LEU A 8 -0.29 -0.67 19.14
N ARG A 9 0.86 0.01 19.25
CA ARG A 9 1.21 0.89 20.37
C ARG A 9 1.02 0.22 21.76
N GLY A 10 1.45 -1.03 21.89
CA GLY A 10 1.36 -1.80 23.13
C GLY A 10 -0.05 -2.31 23.48
N GLN A 11 -1.01 -2.17 22.59
CA GLN A 11 -2.39 -2.63 22.77
C GLN A 11 -2.82 -3.58 21.65
N TRP A 12 -3.67 -4.54 21.98
CA TRP A 12 -4.31 -5.41 20.99
C TRP A 12 -5.52 -4.71 20.39
N ARG A 13 -5.54 -4.55 19.07
CA ARG A 13 -6.62 -3.89 18.33
C ARG A 13 -7.24 -4.86 17.33
N ARG A 14 -8.56 -4.94 17.30
CA ARG A 14 -9.28 -5.72 16.28
C ARG A 14 -9.51 -4.83 15.06
N ALA A 15 -8.99 -5.25 13.91
CA ALA A 15 -9.20 -4.54 12.65
C ALA A 15 -10.64 -4.70 12.15
N ARG A 16 -11.24 -3.60 11.70
CA ARG A 16 -12.49 -3.59 10.92
C ARG A 16 -12.16 -3.09 9.52
N SER A 17 -12.51 -3.87 8.51
CA SER A 17 -12.28 -3.45 7.12
C SER A 17 -13.40 -2.54 6.63
N HIS A 18 -13.01 -1.48 5.94
CA HIS A 18 -13.84 -0.74 5.01
C HIS A 18 -13.35 -1.08 3.60
N TRP A 19 -14.18 -1.77 2.82
CA TRP A 19 -13.78 -2.29 1.51
C TRP A 19 -14.15 -1.32 0.41
N ILE A 20 -13.17 -0.92 -0.43
CA ILE A 20 -13.38 -0.12 -1.63
C ILE A 20 -12.88 -0.94 -2.81
N GLU A 21 -13.77 -1.70 -3.43
CA GLU A 21 -13.42 -2.65 -4.49
C GLU A 21 -12.76 -1.96 -5.68
N GLY A 22 -11.62 -2.49 -6.11
CA GLY A 22 -10.88 -2.00 -7.27
C GLY A 22 -10.23 -0.62 -7.08
N CYS A 23 -10.16 -0.11 -5.85
CA CYS A 23 -9.51 1.17 -5.57
C CYS A 23 -8.00 1.06 -5.79
N LYS A 24 -7.45 2.05 -6.50
CA LYS A 24 -6.02 2.26 -6.75
C LYS A 24 -5.58 3.56 -6.13
N LEU A 25 -4.30 3.70 -5.78
CA LEU A 25 -3.72 5.01 -5.42
C LEU A 25 -3.91 6.01 -6.57
N TRP A 26 -3.74 5.55 -7.81
CA TRP A 26 -4.00 6.38 -8.99
C TRP A 26 -5.41 7.01 -8.98
N HIS A 27 -6.46 6.30 -8.55
CA HIS A 27 -7.82 6.86 -8.46
C HIS A 27 -7.91 7.98 -7.43
N LEU A 28 -7.27 7.79 -6.26
CA LEU A 28 -7.31 8.75 -5.16
C LEU A 28 -6.52 10.04 -5.49
N GLY A 29 -5.45 9.92 -6.27
CA GLY A 29 -4.63 11.05 -6.71
C GLY A 29 -5.18 11.86 -7.87
N ARG A 30 -6.34 11.50 -8.44
CA ARG A 30 -6.93 12.25 -9.57
C ARG A 30 -7.48 13.60 -9.13
N PRO A 31 -7.26 14.69 -9.90
CA PRO A 31 -7.81 16.00 -9.58
C PRO A 31 -9.35 16.05 -9.72
N GLN A 32 -9.94 15.23 -10.60
CA GLN A 32 -11.37 15.14 -10.77
C GLN A 32 -11.97 14.18 -9.73
N ASP A 33 -13.04 14.63 -9.08
CA ASP A 33 -13.79 13.79 -8.15
C ASP A 33 -14.31 12.51 -8.82
N ASN A 34 -14.23 11.40 -8.10
CA ASN A 34 -14.62 10.10 -8.63
C ASN A 34 -15.19 9.21 -7.50
N LYS A 35 -15.83 8.10 -7.90
CA LYS A 35 -16.50 7.19 -6.97
C LYS A 35 -15.58 6.65 -5.86
N TYR A 36 -14.29 6.45 -6.15
CA TYR A 36 -13.33 5.91 -5.17
C TYR A 36 -12.97 6.95 -4.11
N GLN A 37 -12.78 8.19 -4.51
CA GLN A 37 -12.58 9.30 -3.58
C GLN A 37 -13.81 9.53 -2.71
N GLN A 38 -15.02 9.43 -3.28
CA GLN A 38 -16.28 9.57 -2.53
C GLN A 38 -16.43 8.43 -1.51
N GLN A 39 -16.17 7.19 -1.90
CA GLN A 39 -16.20 6.03 -0.98
C GLN A 39 -15.15 6.14 0.12
N PHE A 40 -13.93 6.61 -0.21
CA PHE A 40 -12.88 6.82 0.77
C PHE A 40 -13.28 7.90 1.78
N ARG A 41 -13.77 9.06 1.33
CA ARG A 41 -14.29 10.13 2.21
C ARG A 41 -15.41 9.61 3.12
N HIS A 42 -16.37 8.89 2.53
CA HIS A 42 -17.47 8.32 3.32
C HIS A 42 -16.94 7.36 4.41
N GLY A 43 -15.99 6.49 4.06
CA GLY A 43 -15.36 5.58 5.02
C GLY A 43 -14.64 6.32 6.15
N MET A 44 -13.86 7.34 5.82
CA MET A 44 -13.14 8.15 6.82
C MET A 44 -14.10 8.92 7.74
N ALA A 45 -15.15 9.52 7.18
CA ALA A 45 -16.15 10.26 7.94
C ALA A 45 -16.98 9.39 8.91
N ALA A 46 -17.10 8.10 8.64
CA ALA A 46 -17.79 7.15 9.49
C ALA A 46 -16.97 6.64 10.70
N LEU A 47 -15.68 6.99 10.76
CA LEU A 47 -14.79 6.57 11.84
C LEU A 47 -14.93 7.52 13.07
N PRO A 48 -14.80 6.99 14.28
CA PRO A 48 -14.64 7.84 15.47
C PRO A 48 -13.40 8.75 15.32
N ALA A 49 -13.51 9.97 15.81
CA ALA A 49 -12.38 10.91 15.80
C ALA A 49 -11.12 10.28 16.48
N GLY A 50 -9.95 10.55 15.94
CA GLY A 50 -8.69 10.02 16.46
C GLY A 50 -8.45 8.54 16.18
N SER A 51 -9.20 7.92 15.26
CA SER A 51 -9.01 6.50 14.92
C SER A 51 -7.63 6.22 14.31
N GLU A 52 -7.08 5.04 14.62
CA GLU A 52 -5.93 4.46 13.89
C GLU A 52 -6.45 3.83 12.58
N VAL A 53 -5.91 4.23 11.45
CA VAL A 53 -6.37 3.78 10.13
C VAL A 53 -5.23 3.16 9.34
N LEU A 54 -5.33 1.85 9.08
CA LEU A 54 -4.42 1.16 8.16
C LEU A 54 -4.98 1.24 6.73
N VAL A 55 -4.26 1.89 5.84
CA VAL A 55 -4.62 2.03 4.42
C VAL A 55 -3.86 1.00 3.59
N CYS A 56 -4.58 0.02 3.04
CA CYS A 56 -4.03 -1.07 2.22
C CYS A 56 -4.46 -0.87 0.76
N ILE A 57 -3.82 0.06 0.05
CA ILE A 57 -4.10 0.40 -1.35
C ILE A 57 -2.75 0.52 -2.07
N GLY A 58 -2.68 0.09 -3.34
CA GLY A 58 -1.47 0.17 -4.16
C GLY A 58 -1.11 -1.15 -4.85
N GLU A 59 -1.59 -2.29 -4.33
CA GLU A 59 -1.31 -3.58 -4.93
C GLU A 59 -1.80 -3.65 -6.39
N ILE A 60 -3.02 -3.16 -6.67
CA ILE A 60 -3.57 -3.15 -8.03
C ILE A 60 -2.80 -2.20 -8.95
N ASP A 61 -2.22 -1.11 -8.41
CA ASP A 61 -1.35 -0.21 -9.18
C ASP A 61 -0.06 -0.93 -9.63
N CYS A 62 0.43 -1.88 -8.82
CA CYS A 62 1.68 -2.61 -9.02
C CYS A 62 1.51 -3.95 -9.76
N ARG A 63 0.35 -4.29 -10.32
CA ARG A 63 0.21 -5.50 -11.14
C ARG A 63 0.93 -5.32 -12.47
N TRP A 64 1.52 -6.41 -13.00
CA TRP A 64 2.30 -6.34 -14.24
C TRP A 64 1.48 -5.86 -15.45
N ASP A 65 0.15 -6.08 -15.43
CA ASP A 65 -0.82 -5.62 -16.43
C ASP A 65 -1.44 -4.25 -16.12
N ALA A 66 -1.01 -3.59 -15.04
CA ALA A 66 -1.49 -2.27 -14.67
C ALA A 66 -0.95 -1.18 -15.61
N PRO A 67 -1.70 -0.07 -15.82
CA PRO A 67 -1.27 1.01 -16.71
C PRO A 67 0.09 1.62 -16.36
N ILE A 68 0.47 1.66 -15.08
CA ILE A 68 1.78 2.15 -14.65
C ILE A 68 2.90 1.27 -15.22
N MET A 69 2.70 -0.05 -15.27
CA MET A 69 3.69 -0.99 -15.82
C MET A 69 3.83 -0.86 -17.33
N GLN A 70 2.73 -0.61 -18.05
CA GLN A 70 2.80 -0.32 -19.49
C GLN A 70 3.64 0.92 -19.76
N ARG A 71 3.46 1.98 -18.95
CA ARG A 71 4.27 3.21 -19.07
C ARG A 71 5.73 3.01 -18.69
N VAL A 72 6.04 2.15 -17.73
CA VAL A 72 7.44 1.80 -17.40
C VAL A 72 8.13 1.12 -18.57
N GLN A 73 7.44 0.26 -19.31
CA GLN A 73 7.97 -0.37 -20.52
C GLN A 73 8.31 0.65 -21.62
N GLU A 74 7.50 1.72 -21.72
CA GLU A 74 7.69 2.77 -22.72
C GLU A 74 8.81 3.76 -22.36
N VAL A 75 8.88 4.18 -21.10
CA VAL A 75 9.75 5.32 -20.69
C VAL A 75 10.86 4.96 -19.70
N GLY A 76 10.82 3.79 -19.08
CA GLY A 76 11.89 3.29 -18.20
C GLY A 76 12.11 4.08 -16.90
N GLN A 77 11.21 4.99 -16.51
CA GLN A 77 11.39 5.89 -15.37
C GLN A 77 10.55 5.45 -14.16
N CYS A 78 10.90 4.30 -13.57
CA CYS A 78 10.12 3.70 -12.47
C CYS A 78 9.88 4.66 -11.30
N ALA A 79 10.93 5.29 -10.78
CA ALA A 79 10.82 6.18 -9.62
C ALA A 79 9.93 7.41 -9.90
N ALA A 80 10.05 8.03 -11.08
CA ALA A 80 9.23 9.17 -11.45
C ALA A 80 7.75 8.80 -11.61
N LEU A 81 7.45 7.64 -12.20
CA LEU A 81 6.09 7.13 -12.36
C LEU A 81 5.46 6.73 -11.03
N ALA A 82 6.24 6.08 -10.14
CA ALA A 82 5.81 5.78 -8.79
C ALA A 82 5.43 7.06 -8.04
N ARG A 83 6.31 8.05 -8.04
CA ARG A 83 6.08 9.34 -7.39
C ARG A 83 4.87 10.08 -7.94
N ALA A 84 4.69 10.13 -9.26
CA ALA A 84 3.54 10.76 -9.91
C ALA A 84 2.19 10.10 -9.53
N THR A 85 2.20 8.82 -9.16
CA THR A 85 1.02 8.10 -8.70
C THR A 85 0.80 8.27 -7.19
N ILE A 86 1.85 8.16 -6.40
CA ILE A 86 1.80 8.09 -4.94
C ILE A 86 1.54 9.47 -4.32
N VAL A 87 2.29 10.50 -4.73
CA VAL A 87 2.25 11.81 -4.08
C VAL A 87 0.85 12.43 -4.06
N PRO A 88 0.13 12.55 -5.19
CA PRO A 88 -1.22 13.11 -5.17
C PRO A 88 -2.22 12.27 -4.36
N ALA A 89 -2.04 10.93 -4.36
CA ALA A 89 -2.89 10.05 -3.58
C ALA A 89 -2.69 10.23 -2.07
N LEU A 90 -1.44 10.33 -1.61
CA LEU A 90 -1.13 10.57 -0.21
C LEU A 90 -1.57 11.95 0.25
N ASP A 91 -1.47 12.98 -0.59
CA ASP A 91 -1.99 14.33 -0.28
C ASP A 91 -3.51 14.28 -0.06
N PHE A 92 -4.24 13.58 -0.94
CA PHE A 92 -5.67 13.35 -0.76
C PHE A 92 -5.98 12.59 0.54
N ILE A 93 -5.31 11.46 0.80
CA ILE A 93 -5.51 10.63 1.99
C ILE A 93 -5.22 11.42 3.27
N ALA A 94 -4.12 12.19 3.30
CA ALA A 94 -3.75 13.04 4.43
C ALA A 94 -4.83 14.08 4.74
N ALA A 95 -5.34 14.76 3.71
CA ALA A 95 -6.39 15.76 3.85
C ALA A 95 -7.68 15.16 4.46
N GLN A 96 -8.06 13.93 4.06
CA GLN A 96 -9.22 13.26 4.65
C GLN A 96 -9.00 12.87 6.12
N ALA A 97 -7.79 12.41 6.46
CA ALA A 97 -7.47 12.03 7.84
C ALA A 97 -7.43 13.22 8.80
N ALA A 98 -6.91 14.35 8.33
CA ALA A 98 -6.81 15.58 9.12
C ALA A 98 -8.18 16.06 9.64
N SER A 99 -9.25 15.91 8.84
CA SER A 99 -10.59 16.34 9.22
C SER A 99 -11.16 15.60 10.44
N GLY A 100 -10.74 14.34 10.68
CA GLY A 100 -11.15 13.53 11.84
C GLY A 100 -10.05 13.35 12.89
N GLY A 101 -8.87 13.96 12.70
CA GLY A 101 -7.70 13.77 13.56
C GLY A 101 -7.19 12.33 13.55
N HIS A 102 -7.37 11.60 12.46
CA HIS A 102 -7.03 10.17 12.36
C HIS A 102 -5.51 9.96 12.21
N HIS A 103 -5.03 8.87 12.79
CA HIS A 103 -3.63 8.43 12.69
C HIS A 103 -3.50 7.41 11.57
N LEU A 104 -2.81 7.78 10.50
CA LEU A 104 -2.65 6.93 9.33
C LEU A 104 -1.43 6.02 9.42
N ILE A 105 -1.59 4.78 8.96
CA ILE A 105 -0.52 3.84 8.64
C ILE A 105 -0.74 3.38 7.21
N MET A 106 0.20 3.67 6.32
CA MET A 106 0.16 3.15 4.95
C MET A 106 0.79 1.76 4.92
N SER A 107 0.13 0.80 4.28
CA SER A 107 0.73 -0.50 3.99
C SER A 107 1.54 -0.45 2.72
N GLY A 108 2.74 -0.98 2.73
CA GLY A 108 3.46 -1.31 1.50
C GLY A 108 2.70 -2.33 0.65
N VAL A 109 3.15 -2.52 -0.58
CA VAL A 109 2.66 -3.56 -1.49
C VAL A 109 3.50 -4.81 -1.27
N PRO A 110 2.89 -5.99 -1.05
CA PRO A 110 3.66 -7.22 -0.87
C PRO A 110 4.52 -7.56 -2.09
N ALA A 111 5.62 -8.28 -1.86
CA ALA A 111 6.39 -8.89 -2.95
C ALA A 111 5.51 -9.83 -3.77
N THR A 112 5.75 -9.91 -5.07
CA THR A 112 4.83 -10.61 -5.97
C THR A 112 4.90 -12.12 -5.88
N ARG A 113 3.72 -12.76 -5.83
CA ARG A 113 3.52 -14.21 -6.04
C ARG A 113 2.90 -14.53 -7.41
N ALA A 114 2.55 -13.51 -8.18
CA ALA A 114 1.99 -13.69 -9.50
C ALA A 114 3.02 -14.31 -10.46
N ALA A 115 2.52 -15.08 -11.42
CA ALA A 115 3.34 -15.49 -12.55
C ALA A 115 3.75 -14.24 -13.34
N LEU A 116 5.04 -14.08 -13.55
CA LEU A 116 5.59 -12.97 -14.30
C LEU A 116 5.64 -13.33 -15.80
N PRO A 117 5.66 -12.33 -16.70
CA PRO A 117 5.87 -12.55 -18.12
C PRO A 117 7.13 -13.37 -18.39
N ALA A 118 7.17 -14.12 -19.48
CA ALA A 118 8.35 -14.93 -19.85
C ALA A 118 9.56 -14.08 -20.26
N ASP A 119 9.34 -12.84 -20.68
CA ASP A 119 10.41 -11.90 -21.06
C ASP A 119 11.17 -11.42 -19.83
N ALA A 120 12.46 -11.72 -19.78
CA ALA A 120 13.34 -11.41 -18.66
C ALA A 120 13.54 -9.90 -18.44
N GLU A 121 13.52 -9.10 -19.49
CA GLU A 121 13.66 -7.66 -19.40
C GLU A 121 12.40 -7.04 -18.78
N ILE A 122 11.22 -7.48 -19.22
CA ILE A 122 9.93 -7.06 -18.64
C ILE A 122 9.86 -7.48 -17.18
N GLN A 123 10.28 -8.71 -16.82
CA GLN A 123 10.35 -9.15 -15.43
C GLN A 123 11.22 -8.22 -14.59
N THR A 124 12.43 -7.93 -15.06
CA THR A 124 13.37 -7.07 -14.33
C THR A 124 12.78 -5.68 -14.12
N ARG A 125 12.21 -5.07 -15.15
CA ARG A 125 11.56 -3.76 -15.05
C ARG A 125 10.39 -3.76 -14.06
N PHE A 126 9.60 -4.84 -14.06
CA PHE A 126 8.50 -5.00 -13.10
C PHE A 126 9.01 -5.06 -11.66
N LEU A 127 10.02 -5.87 -11.38
CA LEU A 127 10.58 -6.02 -10.04
C LEU A 127 11.23 -4.74 -9.54
N VAL A 128 11.96 -4.04 -10.41
CA VAL A 128 12.49 -2.69 -10.13
C VAL A 128 11.36 -1.71 -9.81
N MET A 129 10.29 -1.70 -10.62
CA MET A 129 9.14 -0.82 -10.37
C MET A 129 8.47 -1.11 -9.03
N LEU A 130 8.29 -2.39 -8.67
CA LEU A 130 7.69 -2.77 -7.39
C LEU A 130 8.54 -2.31 -6.20
N HIS A 131 9.86 -2.42 -6.32
CA HIS A 131 10.81 -1.94 -5.32
C HIS A 131 10.74 -0.40 -5.19
N GLU A 132 10.86 0.32 -6.31
CA GLU A 132 10.81 1.79 -6.35
C GLU A 132 9.47 2.33 -5.84
N PHE A 133 8.36 1.64 -6.15
CA PHE A 133 7.04 2.00 -5.65
C PHE A 133 6.97 1.91 -4.12
N ASN A 134 7.45 0.82 -3.54
CA ASN A 134 7.46 0.64 -2.08
C ASN A 134 8.41 1.64 -1.39
N ALA A 135 9.59 1.87 -1.95
CA ALA A 135 10.54 2.85 -1.43
C ALA A 135 9.94 4.27 -1.43
N CYS A 136 9.32 4.68 -2.53
CA CYS A 136 8.64 5.96 -2.66
C CYS A 136 7.45 6.06 -1.70
N LEU A 137 6.60 5.02 -1.62
CA LEU A 137 5.44 5.01 -0.72
C LEU A 137 5.86 5.14 0.74
N LYS A 138 6.92 4.45 1.16
CA LYS A 138 7.51 4.55 2.50
C LYS A 138 8.00 5.97 2.79
N GLN A 139 8.85 6.49 1.91
CA GLN A 139 9.43 7.83 2.06
C GLN A 139 8.36 8.91 2.16
N GLU A 140 7.42 8.91 1.22
CA GLU A 140 6.37 9.94 1.13
C GLU A 140 5.32 9.83 2.25
N SER A 141 5.05 8.63 2.76
CA SER A 141 4.19 8.42 3.93
C SER A 141 4.82 9.00 5.19
N LEU A 142 6.07 8.64 5.48
CA LEU A 142 6.79 9.12 6.66
C LEU A 142 6.99 10.65 6.62
N ALA A 143 7.27 11.21 5.44
CA ALA A 143 7.40 12.67 5.26
C ALA A 143 6.11 13.45 5.56
N ARG A 144 4.94 12.78 5.49
CA ARG A 144 3.63 13.36 5.84
C ARG A 144 3.17 13.04 7.26
N GLY A 145 4.06 12.49 8.11
CA GLY A 145 3.72 12.11 9.48
C GLY A 145 2.82 10.86 9.56
N MET A 146 2.71 10.08 8.49
CA MET A 146 2.02 8.79 8.51
C MET A 146 2.99 7.68 8.91
N GLY A 147 2.49 6.65 9.61
CA GLY A 147 3.23 5.39 9.77
C GLY A 147 3.32 4.63 8.45
N PHE A 148 4.28 3.74 8.33
CA PHE A 148 4.43 2.83 7.20
C PHE A 148 4.63 1.40 7.67
N LEU A 149 3.80 0.47 7.21
CA LEU A 149 3.91 -0.95 7.48
C LEU A 149 4.59 -1.65 6.30
N ASP A 150 5.84 -2.05 6.48
CA ASP A 150 6.70 -2.59 5.42
C ASP A 150 6.42 -4.08 5.15
N VAL A 151 5.26 -4.35 4.58
CA VAL A 151 4.89 -5.72 4.19
C VAL A 151 5.72 -6.21 2.99
N PHE A 152 6.32 -5.31 2.21
CA PHE A 152 7.24 -5.70 1.15
C PHE A 152 8.46 -6.41 1.73
N GLN A 153 9.14 -5.80 2.70
CA GLN A 153 10.28 -6.38 3.38
C GLN A 153 9.93 -7.71 4.06
N LEU A 154 8.73 -7.83 4.65
CA LEU A 154 8.28 -9.08 5.27
C LEU A 154 8.12 -10.22 4.25
N THR A 155 7.65 -9.90 3.06
CA THR A 155 7.24 -10.91 2.05
C THR A 155 8.31 -11.19 1.01
N ASP A 156 9.34 -10.36 0.89
CA ASP A 156 10.38 -10.48 -0.12
C ASP A 156 11.36 -11.63 0.22
N ALA A 157 11.63 -12.48 -0.78
CA ALA A 157 12.70 -13.49 -0.74
C ALA A 157 14.01 -12.97 -1.35
N GLY A 158 13.98 -11.76 -1.89
CA GLY A 158 14.99 -11.13 -2.71
C GLY A 158 14.42 -10.73 -4.06
N GLU A 159 14.87 -9.59 -4.56
CA GLU A 159 14.50 -9.04 -5.86
C GLU A 159 13.00 -8.84 -6.11
N GLY A 160 12.19 -8.65 -5.05
CA GLY A 160 10.74 -8.40 -5.15
C GLY A 160 9.88 -9.64 -5.37
N ARG A 161 10.45 -10.84 -5.33
CA ARG A 161 9.72 -12.11 -5.39
C ARG A 161 9.30 -12.56 -4.01
N ALA A 162 8.06 -13.07 -3.90
CA ALA A 162 7.53 -13.51 -2.61
C ALA A 162 8.25 -14.75 -2.07
N ASN A 163 8.52 -14.74 -0.75
CA ASN A 163 9.10 -15.86 -0.01
C ASN A 163 8.12 -17.04 0.21
N GLY A 164 6.87 -16.91 -0.20
CA GLY A 164 5.85 -17.96 -0.13
C GLY A 164 5.20 -18.18 1.24
N HIS A 165 5.66 -17.50 2.31
CA HIS A 165 5.19 -17.78 3.67
C HIS A 165 3.93 -16.99 4.08
N TRP A 166 3.77 -15.76 3.58
CA TRP A 166 2.80 -14.81 4.12
C TRP A 166 1.62 -14.48 3.21
N HIS A 167 1.52 -15.11 2.05
CA HIS A 167 0.44 -14.90 1.10
C HIS A 167 -0.65 -15.96 1.23
N ILE A 168 -1.92 -15.54 1.20
CA ILE A 168 -3.06 -16.43 1.08
C ILE A 168 -3.34 -16.79 -0.39
N ASP A 169 -3.05 -15.87 -1.30
CA ASP A 169 -3.17 -16.04 -2.76
C ASP A 169 -2.03 -15.29 -3.49
N ARG A 170 -2.25 -14.87 -4.72
CA ARG A 170 -1.24 -14.17 -5.53
C ARG A 170 -0.98 -12.72 -5.07
N HIS A 171 -1.92 -12.12 -4.33
CA HIS A 171 -1.98 -10.67 -4.07
C HIS A 171 -2.19 -10.31 -2.61
N HIS A 172 -2.78 -11.20 -1.81
CA HIS A 172 -3.23 -10.87 -0.47
C HIS A 172 -2.40 -11.57 0.61
N LEU A 173 -2.13 -10.83 1.68
CA LEU A 173 -1.46 -11.37 2.86
C LEU A 173 -2.42 -12.26 3.67
N HIS A 174 -1.86 -13.37 4.17
CA HIS A 174 -2.50 -14.19 5.19
C HIS A 174 -2.69 -13.36 6.49
N PRO A 175 -3.73 -13.64 7.31
CA PRO A 175 -3.91 -12.99 8.61
C PRO A 175 -2.66 -12.99 9.49
N ASP A 176 -1.92 -14.10 9.54
CA ASP A 176 -0.67 -14.21 10.30
C ASP A 176 0.44 -13.30 9.75
N GLY A 177 0.45 -13.03 8.45
CA GLY A 177 1.36 -12.07 7.83
C GLY A 177 1.12 -10.64 8.34
N TRP A 178 -0.14 -10.24 8.49
CA TRP A 178 -0.48 -8.97 9.10
C TRP A 178 -0.04 -8.90 10.56
N HIS A 179 -0.32 -9.94 11.34
CA HIS A 179 0.14 -10.01 12.73
C HIS A 179 1.66 -9.91 12.81
N LYS A 180 2.38 -10.69 11.99
CA LYS A 180 3.85 -10.68 11.95
C LYS A 180 4.41 -9.31 11.55
N ALA A 181 3.78 -8.62 10.59
CA ALA A 181 4.20 -7.29 10.16
C ALA A 181 4.15 -6.28 11.31
N PHE A 182 3.08 -6.28 12.10
CA PHE A 182 2.95 -5.37 13.26
C PHE A 182 3.84 -5.77 14.43
N ALA A 183 4.02 -7.07 14.72
CA ALA A 183 4.79 -7.57 15.86
C ALA A 183 6.29 -7.66 15.58
N GLY A 184 6.70 -7.75 14.33
CA GLY A 184 8.06 -8.13 13.92
C GLY A 184 8.99 -6.97 13.57
N GLY A 185 8.65 -5.72 13.89
CA GLY A 185 9.52 -4.56 13.63
C GLY A 185 9.42 -3.99 12.22
N TYR A 186 8.38 -4.36 11.44
CA TYR A 186 8.13 -3.82 10.09
C TYR A 186 7.27 -2.54 10.10
N LEU A 187 6.79 -2.12 11.26
CA LEU A 187 6.07 -0.85 11.42
C LEU A 187 7.07 0.28 11.68
N HIS A 188 7.13 1.22 10.76
CA HIS A 188 7.89 2.46 10.88
C HIS A 188 6.93 3.58 11.26
N LEU A 189 7.21 4.27 12.35
CA LEU A 189 6.45 5.44 12.78
C LEU A 189 7.24 6.72 12.42
N PRO A 190 6.55 7.83 12.17
CA PRO A 190 7.23 9.11 11.98
C PRO A 190 7.95 9.50 13.27
N GLY A 191 9.13 10.12 13.12
CA GLY A 191 9.94 10.63 14.25
C GLY A 191 9.30 11.84 14.92
#